data_03cff196cec2ec2c05a09dc0a298ae91
#
_entry.id   03cff196cec2ec2c05a09dc0a298ae91
#
_cell.length_a   1.000
_cell.length_b   1.000
_cell.length_c   1.000
_cell.angle_alpha   90.00
_cell.angle_beta   90.00
_cell.angle_gamma   90.00
#
_symmetry.space_group_name_H-M   'P 1'
#
loop_
_entity.id
_entity.type
_entity.pdbx_description
1 polymer ?
#
loop_
_entity_poly.entity_id
_entity_poly.type
_entity_poly.pdbx_seq_one_letter_code
_entity_poly.pdbx_strand_id
1 'polypeptide(L)' 'MDSKTQILEVLNEYIHRRKDREIMAVYLTNHPGSLEKIAEECDVQVSTVKRTINRNSFIYKYLPDSDPKKNRK' A
#
# COMPACT_ATOMS: atom_id res chain seq x y z
N MET A 1 0.77 9.24 -17.76
CA MET A 1 1.01 8.01 -16.98
C MET A 1 -0.12 7.86 -15.98
N ASP A 2 -0.70 6.69 -15.89
CA ASP A 2 -1.80 6.53 -14.96
C ASP A 2 -1.31 6.37 -13.52
N SER A 3 -2.21 6.63 -12.57
CA SER A 3 -1.87 6.61 -11.14
C SER A 3 -1.38 5.25 -10.68
N LYS A 4 -1.95 4.20 -11.24
CA LYS A 4 -1.60 2.84 -10.86
C LYS A 4 -0.16 2.51 -11.21
N THR A 5 0.26 2.89 -12.41
CA THR A 5 1.62 2.67 -12.86
C THR A 5 2.60 3.44 -11.99
N GLN A 6 2.26 4.69 -11.68
CA GLN A 6 3.09 5.52 -10.82
C GLN A 6 3.24 4.91 -9.43
N ILE A 7 2.15 4.42 -8.85
CA ILE A 7 2.19 3.77 -7.55
C ILE A 7 3.12 2.57 -7.57
N LEU A 8 2.98 1.72 -8.59
CA LEU A 8 3.81 0.51 -8.68
C LEU A 8 5.28 0.85 -8.87
N GLU A 9 5.58 1.87 -9.63
CA GLU A 9 6.97 2.30 -9.81
C GLU A 9 7.59 2.78 -8.51
N VAL A 10 6.86 3.59 -7.75
CA VAL A 10 7.35 4.09 -6.47
C VAL A 10 7.56 2.94 -5.48
N LEU A 11 6.61 2.01 -5.41
CA LEU A 11 6.75 0.87 -4.52
C LEU A 11 7.97 0.03 -4.88
N ASN A 12 8.18 -0.17 -6.16
CA ASN A 12 9.30 -0.96 -6.65
C ASN A 12 10.65 -0.29 -6.34
N GLU A 13 10.67 1.04 -6.35
CA GLU A 13 11.89 1.81 -6.08
C GLU A 13 12.26 1.83 -4.61
N TYR A 14 11.27 2.00 -3.74
CA TYR A 14 11.52 2.30 -2.33
C TYR A 14 11.22 1.17 -1.36
N ILE A 15 10.45 0.17 -1.76
CA ILE A 15 10.14 -0.97 -0.90
C ILE A 15 10.81 -2.21 -1.44
N HIS A 16 11.79 -2.71 -0.71
CA HIS A 16 12.61 -3.83 -1.18
C HIS A 16 12.05 -5.19 -0.81
N ARG A 17 11.28 -5.28 0.25
CA ARG A 17 10.69 -6.55 0.65
C ARG A 17 9.53 -6.89 -0.28
N ARG A 18 9.63 -8.05 -0.89
CA ARG A 18 8.64 -8.49 -1.85
C ARG A 18 7.22 -8.52 -1.27
N LYS A 19 7.07 -9.08 -0.07
CA LYS A 19 5.76 -9.20 0.57
C LYS A 19 5.19 -7.83 0.91
N ASP A 20 6.04 -6.94 1.37
CA ASP A 20 5.62 -5.57 1.67
C ASP A 20 5.12 -4.85 0.42
N ARG A 21 5.84 -5.00 -0.70
CA ARG A 21 5.41 -4.40 -1.97
C ARG A 21 4.05 -4.95 -2.40
N GLU A 22 3.87 -6.25 -2.26
CA GLU A 22 2.63 -6.90 -2.64
C GLU A 22 1.45 -6.35 -1.86
N ILE A 23 1.59 -6.27 -0.54
CA ILE A 23 0.55 -5.76 0.34
C ILE A 23 0.26 -4.29 0.04
N MET A 24 1.29 -3.47 -0.08
CA MET A 24 1.12 -2.06 -0.37
C MET A 24 0.51 -1.83 -1.76
N ALA A 25 0.88 -2.66 -2.73
CA ALA A 25 0.32 -2.56 -4.07
C ALA A 25 -1.20 -2.81 -4.04
N VAL A 26 -1.63 -3.85 -3.37
CA VAL A 26 -3.05 -4.14 -3.24
C VAL A 26 -3.76 -3.01 -2.50
N TYR A 27 -3.18 -2.56 -1.40
CA TYR A 27 -3.77 -1.51 -0.59
C TYR A 27 -3.96 -0.21 -1.37
N LEU A 28 -2.95 0.20 -2.11
CA LEU A 28 -2.95 1.50 -2.78
C LEU A 28 -3.64 1.49 -4.14
N THR A 29 -3.67 0.36 -4.83
CA THR A 29 -4.26 0.31 -6.16
C THR A 29 -5.69 -0.18 -6.18
N ASN A 30 -6.04 -1.11 -5.32
CA ASN A 30 -7.38 -1.71 -5.33
C ASN A 30 -8.36 -1.05 -4.38
N HIS A 31 -7.87 -0.34 -3.39
CA HIS A 31 -8.72 0.31 -2.37
C HIS A 31 -9.84 -0.63 -1.91
N PRO A 32 -9.51 -1.83 -1.45
CA PRO A 32 -10.53 -2.86 -1.22
C PRO A 32 -11.49 -2.57 -0.08
N GLY A 33 -11.32 -1.50 0.63
CA GLY A 33 -12.25 -1.11 1.67
C GLY A 33 -12.12 -1.86 2.98
N SER A 34 -11.39 -2.97 3.02
CA SER A 34 -11.13 -3.67 4.26
C SER A 34 -9.76 -4.32 4.24
N LEU A 35 -9.13 -4.32 5.41
CA LEU A 35 -7.83 -4.95 5.56
C LEU A 35 -7.93 -6.46 5.48
N GLU A 36 -9.10 -7.00 5.77
CA GLU A 36 -9.33 -8.44 5.69
C GLU A 36 -9.21 -8.94 4.26
N LYS A 37 -9.72 -8.18 3.30
CA LYS A 37 -9.60 -8.55 1.89
C LYS A 37 -8.16 -8.52 1.42
N ILE A 38 -7.40 -7.53 1.88
CA ILE A 38 -5.97 -7.44 1.55
C ILE A 38 -5.23 -8.65 2.11
N ALA A 39 -5.53 -9.00 3.36
CA ALA A 39 -4.91 -10.13 4.03
C ALA A 39 -5.21 -11.42 3.27
N GLU A 40 -6.42 -11.56 2.81
CA GLU A 40 -6.86 -12.72 2.07
C GLU A 40 -6.13 -12.84 0.73
N GLU A 41 -6.07 -11.75 -0.02
CA GLU A 41 -5.39 -11.72 -1.31
C GLU A 41 -3.91 -11.98 -1.20
N CYS A 42 -3.29 -11.49 -0.15
CA CYS A 42 -1.85 -11.63 0.04
C CYS A 42 -1.46 -12.84 0.88
N ASP A 43 -2.45 -13.60 1.32
CA ASP A 43 -2.25 -14.82 2.13
C ASP A 43 -1.45 -14.52 3.41
N VAL A 44 -1.90 -13.51 4.13
CA VAL A 44 -1.29 -13.10 5.41
C VAL A 44 -2.39 -12.77 6.41
N GLN A 45 -2.01 -12.52 7.65
CA GLN A 45 -2.96 -12.12 8.67
C GLN A 45 -3.24 -10.63 8.60
N VAL A 46 -4.40 -10.22 9.10
CA VAL A 46 -4.78 -8.80 9.13
C VAL A 46 -3.76 -7.98 9.92
N SER A 47 -3.26 -8.52 11.02
CA SER A 47 -2.25 -7.82 11.82
C SER A 47 -0.98 -7.56 11.01
N THR A 48 -0.63 -8.49 10.13
CA THR A 48 0.51 -8.31 9.24
C THR A 48 0.27 -7.18 8.26
N VAL A 49 -0.95 -7.07 7.72
CA VAL A 49 -1.31 -5.98 6.82
C VAL A 49 -1.16 -4.64 7.51
N LYS A 50 -1.72 -4.52 8.70
CA LYS A 50 -1.63 -3.28 9.48
C LYS A 50 -0.19 -2.88 9.75
N ARG A 51 0.61 -3.83 10.18
CA ARG A 51 2.02 -3.59 10.49
C ARG A 51 2.79 -3.16 9.23
N THR A 52 2.51 -3.82 8.12
CA THR A 52 3.16 -3.50 6.86
C THR A 52 2.83 -2.08 6.39
N ILE A 53 1.56 -1.71 6.47
CA ILE A 53 1.14 -0.37 6.09
C ILE A 53 1.82 0.68 6.95
N ASN A 54 1.85 0.46 8.27
CA ASN A 54 2.50 1.40 9.19
C ASN A 54 4.00 1.50 8.95
N ARG A 55 4.65 0.37 8.73
CA ARG A 55 6.10 0.33 8.49
C ARG A 55 6.47 1.08 7.22
N ASN A 56 5.60 1.03 6.22
CA ASN A 56 5.88 1.64 4.92
C ASN A 56 5.17 2.96 4.71
N SER A 57 4.73 3.61 5.78
CA SER A 57 4.02 4.90 5.67
C SER A 57 4.88 6.00 5.06
N PHE A 58 6.20 5.86 5.10
CA PHE A 58 7.10 6.83 4.47
C PHE A 58 6.83 6.99 2.97
N ILE A 59 6.20 5.99 2.37
CA ILE A 59 5.92 6.00 0.93
C ILE A 59 5.00 7.17 0.53
N TYR A 60 4.22 7.68 1.47
CA TYR A 60 3.32 8.80 1.19
C TYR A 60 4.06 10.09 0.84
N LYS A 61 5.34 10.19 1.17
CA LYS A 61 6.15 11.32 0.71
C LYS A 61 6.24 11.36 -0.81
N TYR A 62 6.22 10.19 -1.42
CA TYR A 62 6.36 10.03 -2.86
C TYR A 62 5.01 9.85 -3.55
N LEU A 63 3.98 9.58 -2.77
CA LEU A 63 2.62 9.37 -3.26
C LEU A 63 1.63 10.16 -2.41
N PRO A 64 1.71 11.51 -2.44
CA PRO A 64 0.89 12.33 -1.55
C PRO A 64 -0.60 12.16 -1.78
N ASP A 65 -1.01 11.84 -2.99
CA ASP A 65 -2.43 11.66 -3.30
C ASP A 65 -2.98 10.37 -2.68
N SER A 66 -2.13 9.47 -2.27
CA SER A 66 -2.53 8.22 -1.63
C SER A 66 -2.51 8.29 -0.11
N ASP A 67 -2.06 9.41 0.45
CA ASP A 67 -1.96 9.58 1.90
C ASP A 67 -3.36 9.74 2.48
N PRO A 68 -3.80 8.82 3.34
CA PRO A 68 -5.14 8.91 3.93
C PRO A 68 -5.34 10.15 4.77
N LYS A 69 -4.28 10.68 5.37
CA LYS A 69 -4.37 11.90 6.16
C LYS A 69 -4.63 13.12 5.27
N LYS A 70 -4.04 13.12 4.10
CA LYS A 70 -4.17 14.23 3.17
C LYS A 70 -5.54 14.23 2.50
N ASN A 71 -6.09 13.07 2.27
CA ASN A 71 -7.39 12.91 1.60
C ASN A 71 -8.57 12.99 2.57
N ARG A 72 -8.30 13.08 3.84
CA ARG A 72 -9.34 13.18 4.84
C ARG A 72 -9.87 14.61 4.90
N LYS A 73 -11.16 14.73 4.87
CA LYS A 73 -11.81 16.02 5.02
C LYS A 73 -12.48 16.14 6.37
#